data_86d6b39fc4064b21e4a2e42168ef2ad8
#
_entry.id   86d6b39fc4064b21e4a2e42168ef2ad8
#
_cell.length_a   1.000
_cell.length_b   1.000
_cell.length_c   1.000
_cell.angle_alpha   90.00
_cell.angle_beta   90.00
_cell.angle_gamma   90.00
#
_symmetry.space_group_name_H-M   'P 1'
#
loop_
_entity.id
_entity.type
_entity.pdbx_description
1 polymer ?
#
loop_
_entity_poly.entity_id
_entity_poly.type
_entity_poly.pdbx_seq_one_letter_code
_entity_poly.pdbx_strand_id
1 'polypeptide(L)'
;IANHVLFYCEDIPKVCKEVKRVLKPGGRFVCSTYGNDHMREVSELVQKFDDRIVLAAENLYERFGKENGKEILRADFDKIEWRQYEDSLIVPEPEPLISYILSCHGNQGQYLPDHYSEFRSYVRKKTKDGFRITKDAGVFVGRI
;
A
#
# COMPACT_ATOMS: atom_id res chain seq x y z
N ILE A 1 -0.24 16.50 -9.34
CA ILE A 1 0.29 15.36 -8.57
C ILE A 1 -0.81 14.80 -7.69
N ALA A 2 -0.97 13.48 -7.67
CA ALA A 2 -1.91 12.76 -6.80
C ALA A 2 -1.14 11.69 -6.01
N ASN A 3 -0.87 11.97 -4.73
CA ASN A 3 0.00 11.13 -3.90
C ASN A 3 -0.83 10.20 -3.03
N HIS A 4 -0.83 8.89 -3.33
CA HIS A 4 -1.58 7.86 -2.61
C HIS A 4 -3.04 8.25 -2.33
N VAL A 5 -3.75 8.73 -3.35
CA VAL A 5 -5.10 9.28 -3.18
C VAL A 5 -6.14 8.76 -4.19
N LEU A 6 -5.73 8.31 -5.39
CA LEU A 6 -6.68 7.90 -6.42
C LEU A 6 -7.58 6.73 -5.98
N PHE A 7 -7.06 5.79 -5.24
CA PHE A 7 -7.83 4.65 -4.75
C PHE A 7 -8.93 5.03 -3.72
N TYR A 8 -8.91 6.26 -3.18
CA TYR A 8 -9.99 6.79 -2.34
C TYR A 8 -11.09 7.50 -3.12
N CYS A 9 -10.86 7.76 -4.42
CA CYS A 9 -11.86 8.41 -5.25
C CYS A 9 -12.98 7.41 -5.61
N GLU A 10 -14.23 7.84 -5.54
CA GLU A 10 -15.39 7.01 -5.92
C GLU A 10 -15.39 6.69 -7.43
N ASP A 11 -15.07 7.70 -8.26
CA ASP A 11 -15.05 7.62 -9.72
C ASP A 11 -13.68 8.06 -10.25
N ILE A 12 -12.73 7.12 -10.32
CA ILE A 12 -11.36 7.38 -10.80
C ILE A 12 -11.34 7.84 -12.26
N PRO A 13 -12.11 7.24 -13.20
CA PRO A 13 -12.23 7.75 -14.57
C PRO A 13 -12.64 9.21 -14.66
N LYS A 14 -13.60 9.65 -13.85
CA LYS A 14 -14.03 11.06 -13.81
C LYS A 14 -12.90 11.97 -13.33
N VAL A 15 -12.16 11.55 -12.30
CA VAL A 15 -10.97 12.29 -11.82
C VAL A 15 -9.93 12.42 -12.91
N CYS A 16 -9.62 11.35 -13.65
CA CYS A 16 -8.65 11.36 -14.74
C CYS A 16 -9.06 12.33 -15.85
N LYS A 17 -10.35 12.35 -16.24
CA LYS A 17 -10.89 13.31 -17.22
C LYS A 17 -10.73 14.75 -16.76
N GLU A 18 -11.03 15.06 -15.50
CA GLU A 18 -10.85 16.39 -14.94
C GLU A 18 -9.38 16.80 -14.86
N VAL A 19 -8.49 15.89 -14.49
CA VAL A 19 -7.05 16.14 -14.54
C VAL A 19 -6.60 16.46 -15.98
N LYS A 20 -7.02 15.66 -16.96
CA LYS A 20 -6.73 15.92 -18.38
C LYS A 20 -7.25 17.28 -18.83
N ARG A 21 -8.48 17.64 -18.44
CA ARG A 21 -9.12 18.93 -18.81
C ARG A 21 -8.32 20.15 -18.35
N VAL A 22 -7.69 20.07 -17.18
CA VAL A 22 -6.95 21.21 -16.59
C VAL A 22 -5.46 21.21 -16.93
N LEU A 23 -4.93 20.11 -17.47
CA LEU A 23 -3.54 20.05 -17.90
C LEU A 23 -3.31 20.91 -19.14
N LYS A 24 -2.21 21.64 -19.15
CA LYS A 24 -1.73 22.33 -20.34
C LYS A 24 -1.17 21.33 -21.36
N PRO A 25 -1.16 21.67 -22.66
CA PRO A 25 -0.48 20.85 -23.68
C PRO A 25 0.95 20.51 -23.24
N GLY A 26 1.34 19.23 -23.35
CA GLY A 26 2.62 18.71 -22.87
C GLY A 26 2.73 18.55 -21.34
N GLY A 27 1.63 18.79 -20.61
CA GLY A 27 1.56 18.58 -19.17
C GLY A 27 1.71 17.11 -18.77
N ARG A 28 2.04 16.90 -17.51
CA ARG A 28 2.22 15.55 -16.94
C ARG A 28 1.33 15.38 -15.72
N PHE A 29 0.69 14.23 -15.65
CA PHE A 29 0.03 13.76 -14.44
C PHE A 29 0.92 12.75 -13.73
N VAL A 30 1.23 12.99 -12.47
CA VAL A 30 2.03 12.08 -11.63
C VAL A 30 1.15 11.60 -10.50
N CYS A 31 0.98 10.29 -10.38
CA CYS A 31 0.21 9.70 -9.29
C CYS A 31 0.95 8.49 -8.70
N SER A 32 1.04 8.44 -7.37
CA SER A 32 1.67 7.34 -6.67
C SER A 32 0.65 6.33 -6.16
N THR A 33 1.07 5.09 -6.13
CA THR A 33 0.34 3.97 -5.56
C THR A 33 1.29 2.83 -5.17
N TYR A 34 0.75 1.72 -4.73
CA TYR A 34 1.49 0.53 -4.37
C TYR A 34 0.90 -0.71 -5.07
N GLY A 35 1.64 -1.79 -5.06
CA GLY A 35 1.28 -3.06 -5.66
C GLY A 35 0.91 -4.13 -4.64
N ASN A 36 0.64 -5.31 -5.14
CA ASN A 36 0.16 -6.47 -4.37
C ASN A 36 1.17 -6.94 -3.32
N ASP A 37 2.46 -6.73 -3.55
CA ASP A 37 3.53 -7.19 -2.65
C ASP A 37 3.90 -6.18 -1.55
N HIS A 38 3.21 -5.02 -1.53
CA HIS A 38 3.50 -3.97 -0.57
C HIS A 38 3.25 -4.43 0.86
N MET A 39 4.32 -4.48 1.67
CA MET A 39 4.29 -4.86 3.08
C MET A 39 3.72 -6.27 3.35
N ARG A 40 3.78 -7.17 2.39
CA ARG A 40 3.22 -8.53 2.50
C ARG A 40 3.72 -9.29 3.72
N GLU A 41 4.99 -9.10 4.10
CA GLU A 41 5.60 -9.79 5.24
C GLU A 41 4.94 -9.46 6.57
N VAL A 42 4.34 -8.27 6.68
CA VAL A 42 3.59 -7.86 7.88
C VAL A 42 2.28 -8.65 7.98
N SER A 43 1.55 -8.76 6.87
CA SER A 43 0.33 -9.58 6.81
C SER A 43 0.63 -11.05 7.07
N GLU A 44 1.68 -11.59 6.47
CA GLU A 44 2.12 -12.98 6.70
C GLU A 44 2.54 -13.22 8.16
N LEU A 45 3.24 -12.25 8.77
CA LEU A 45 3.64 -12.33 10.18
C LEU A 45 2.43 -12.51 11.10
N VAL A 46 1.41 -11.68 10.89
CA VAL A 46 0.20 -11.68 11.72
C VAL A 46 -0.64 -12.93 11.46
N GLN A 47 -0.82 -13.34 10.22
CA GLN A 47 -1.57 -14.56 9.85
C GLN A 47 -0.91 -15.86 10.34
N LYS A 48 0.41 -15.89 10.47
CA LYS A 48 1.13 -17.01 11.10
C LYS A 48 0.95 -17.07 12.61
N PHE A 49 0.58 -15.97 13.24
CA PHE A 49 0.22 -15.94 14.67
C PHE A 49 -1.24 -16.33 14.88
N ASP A 50 -2.14 -15.75 14.10
CA ASP A 50 -3.58 -16.05 14.10
C ASP A 50 -4.13 -15.83 12.68
N ASP A 51 -4.53 -16.90 12.00
CA ASP A 51 -4.96 -16.90 10.59
C ASP A 51 -6.29 -16.15 10.35
N ARG A 52 -7.03 -15.85 11.42
CA ARG A 52 -8.27 -15.06 11.36
C ARG A 52 -8.01 -13.57 11.18
N ILE A 53 -6.78 -13.10 11.44
CA ILE A 53 -6.47 -11.68 11.44
C ILE A 53 -6.22 -11.19 10.01
N VAL A 54 -6.93 -10.13 9.66
CA VAL A 54 -6.77 -9.38 8.40
C VAL A 54 -6.48 -7.93 8.75
N LEU A 55 -5.35 -7.39 8.26
CA LEU A 55 -4.90 -6.03 8.61
C LEU A 55 -5.56 -4.92 7.79
N ALA A 56 -6.14 -5.24 6.63
CA ALA A 56 -6.83 -4.29 5.78
C ALA A 56 -8.24 -4.78 5.47
N ALA A 57 -9.25 -3.97 5.74
CA ALA A 57 -10.64 -4.27 5.40
C ALA A 57 -10.87 -4.28 3.87
N GLU A 58 -10.12 -3.46 3.14
CA GLU A 58 -10.14 -3.38 1.68
C GLU A 58 -8.73 -3.29 1.12
N ASN A 59 -8.49 -3.96 0.00
CA ASN A 59 -7.24 -3.87 -0.75
C ASN A 59 -7.32 -2.68 -1.71
N LEU A 60 -6.91 -1.51 -1.24
CA LEU A 60 -7.01 -0.26 -2.02
C LEU A 60 -6.28 -0.34 -3.37
N TYR A 61 -5.21 -1.13 -3.48
CA TYR A 61 -4.49 -1.37 -4.74
C TYR A 61 -5.34 -2.09 -5.80
N GLU A 62 -6.40 -2.80 -5.42
CA GLU A 62 -7.35 -3.39 -6.37
C GLU A 62 -8.20 -2.31 -7.05
N ARG A 63 -8.43 -1.18 -6.41
CA ARG A 63 -9.12 -0.03 -7.00
C ARG A 63 -8.19 0.78 -7.91
N PHE A 64 -6.97 1.07 -7.46
CA PHE A 64 -5.92 1.74 -8.22
C PHE A 64 -4.55 1.34 -7.67
N GLY A 65 -3.92 0.37 -8.28
CA GLY A 65 -2.63 -0.18 -7.90
C GLY A 65 -1.63 -0.21 -9.05
N LYS A 66 -0.46 -0.73 -8.78
CA LYS A 66 0.60 -0.93 -9.76
C LYS A 66 0.13 -1.80 -10.94
N GLU A 67 -0.64 -2.85 -10.64
CA GLU A 67 -1.04 -3.87 -11.60
C GLU A 67 -2.13 -3.38 -12.56
N ASN A 68 -3.05 -2.55 -12.11
CA ASN A 68 -4.21 -2.08 -12.88
C ASN A 68 -4.15 -0.59 -13.27
N GLY A 69 -3.31 0.21 -12.59
CA GLY A 69 -3.28 1.65 -12.76
C GLY A 69 -2.96 2.12 -14.18
N LYS A 70 -2.07 1.39 -14.89
CA LYS A 70 -1.74 1.71 -16.28
C LYS A 70 -2.95 1.60 -17.21
N GLU A 71 -3.78 0.57 -17.02
CA GLU A 71 -4.97 0.34 -17.84
C GLU A 71 -6.03 1.42 -17.55
N ILE A 72 -6.23 1.76 -16.29
CA ILE A 72 -7.16 2.82 -15.88
C ILE A 72 -6.75 4.17 -16.50
N LEU A 73 -5.46 4.50 -16.46
CA LEU A 73 -4.96 5.78 -16.97
C LEU A 73 -5.00 5.89 -18.50
N ARG A 74 -4.94 4.77 -19.24
CA ARG A 74 -4.94 4.75 -20.73
C ARG A 74 -6.17 5.40 -21.36
N ALA A 75 -7.28 5.48 -20.67
CA ALA A 75 -8.47 6.13 -21.18
C ALA A 75 -8.29 7.63 -21.44
N ASP A 76 -7.38 8.27 -20.71
CA ASP A 76 -7.20 9.72 -20.77
C ASP A 76 -5.77 10.18 -21.04
N PHE A 77 -4.77 9.30 -20.91
CA PHE A 77 -3.35 9.63 -21.08
C PHE A 77 -2.67 8.71 -22.09
N ASP A 78 -1.88 9.28 -23.01
CA ASP A 78 -1.28 8.54 -24.13
C ASP A 78 -0.01 7.79 -23.73
N LYS A 79 0.90 8.45 -23.01
CA LYS A 79 2.19 7.89 -22.59
C LYS A 79 2.20 7.69 -21.09
N ILE A 80 2.12 6.43 -20.68
CA ILE A 80 2.07 6.08 -19.26
C ILE A 80 3.30 5.24 -18.93
N GLU A 81 4.12 5.77 -18.03
CA GLU A 81 5.31 5.13 -17.49
C GLU A 81 5.09 4.80 -16.02
N TRP A 82 5.44 3.58 -15.61
CA TRP A 82 5.60 3.23 -14.20
C TRP A 82 7.05 3.41 -13.79
N ARG A 83 7.28 4.03 -12.65
CA ARG A 83 8.59 4.15 -12.03
C ARG A 83 8.52 3.58 -10.63
N GLN A 84 9.15 2.42 -10.47
CA GLN A 84 9.27 1.75 -9.19
C GLN A 84 10.13 2.59 -8.24
N TYR A 85 9.73 2.68 -7.00
CA TYR A 85 10.58 3.16 -5.91
C TYR A 85 11.23 1.96 -5.24
N GLU A 86 12.50 1.75 -5.50
CA GLU A 86 13.27 0.63 -4.94
C GLU A 86 13.60 0.91 -3.47
N ASP A 87 12.86 0.31 -2.57
CA ASP A 87 13.01 0.49 -1.13
C ASP A 87 12.59 -0.76 -0.35
N SER A 88 13.03 -0.81 0.91
CA SER A 88 12.60 -1.80 1.88
C SER A 88 12.77 -1.24 3.30
N LEU A 89 12.04 -1.76 4.26
CA LEU A 89 12.27 -1.48 5.67
C LEU A 89 12.98 -2.66 6.32
N ILE A 90 13.85 -2.36 7.27
CA ILE A 90 14.40 -3.34 8.21
C ILE A 90 14.03 -2.86 9.61
N VAL A 91 13.23 -3.65 10.30
CA VAL A 91 12.72 -3.32 11.63
C VAL A 91 13.48 -4.17 12.65
N PRO A 92 14.37 -3.57 13.46
CA PRO A 92 15.17 -4.31 14.44
C PRO A 92 14.46 -4.50 15.78
N GLU A 93 13.39 -3.72 16.04
CA GLU A 93 12.69 -3.71 17.31
C GLU A 93 11.20 -4.06 17.16
N PRO A 94 10.60 -4.80 18.11
CA PRO A 94 9.22 -5.25 17.96
C PRO A 94 8.20 -4.12 18.15
N GLU A 95 8.46 -3.16 19.02
CA GLU A 95 7.47 -2.16 19.45
C GLU A 95 6.94 -1.27 18.31
N PRO A 96 7.77 -0.73 17.40
CA PRO A 96 7.28 0.03 16.25
C PRO A 96 6.40 -0.81 15.32
N LEU A 97 6.78 -2.07 15.09
CA LEU A 97 6.01 -2.97 14.24
C LEU A 97 4.67 -3.34 14.88
N ILE A 98 4.65 -3.61 16.18
CA ILE A 98 3.41 -3.90 16.93
C ILE A 98 2.48 -2.68 16.89
N SER A 99 3.02 -1.48 17.15
CA SER A 99 2.23 -0.25 17.11
C SER A 99 1.62 -0.01 15.74
N TYR A 100 2.37 -0.26 14.67
CA TYR A 100 1.86 -0.19 13.30
C TYR A 100 0.72 -1.21 13.08
N ILE A 101 0.92 -2.48 13.44
CA ILE A 101 -0.08 -3.54 13.28
C ILE A 101 -1.37 -3.18 14.02
N LEU A 102 -1.27 -2.70 15.26
CA LEU A 102 -2.44 -2.29 16.03
C LEU A 102 -3.17 -1.07 15.44
N SER A 103 -2.48 -0.21 14.70
CA SER A 103 -3.05 0.96 14.03
C SER A 103 -3.75 0.64 12.70
N CYS A 104 -3.61 -0.57 12.18
CA CYS A 104 -4.25 -0.97 10.92
C CYS A 104 -5.78 -0.98 11.02
N HIS A 105 -6.45 -0.91 9.85
CA HIS A 105 -7.91 -0.80 9.75
C HIS A 105 -8.61 -2.14 9.49
N GLY A 106 -8.03 -3.23 9.97
CA GLY A 106 -8.57 -4.58 9.85
C GLY A 106 -9.32 -5.04 11.13
N ASN A 107 -9.25 -6.33 11.40
CA ASN A 107 -9.90 -6.95 12.55
C ASN A 107 -8.94 -7.32 13.71
N GLN A 108 -7.68 -6.92 13.62
CA GLN A 108 -6.63 -7.23 14.60
C GLN A 108 -7.00 -6.80 16.04
N GLY A 109 -7.78 -5.71 16.19
CA GLY A 109 -8.25 -5.24 17.47
C GLY A 109 -9.22 -6.19 18.19
N GLN A 110 -9.77 -7.19 17.49
CA GLN A 110 -10.65 -8.20 18.06
C GLN A 110 -9.88 -9.39 18.67
N TYR A 111 -8.65 -9.65 18.20
CA TYR A 111 -7.89 -10.86 18.52
C TYR A 111 -6.61 -10.58 19.31
N LEU A 112 -5.90 -9.50 19.00
CA LEU A 112 -4.58 -9.24 19.59
C LEU A 112 -4.61 -8.74 21.03
N PRO A 113 -5.58 -7.93 21.53
CA PRO A 113 -5.54 -7.40 22.88
C PRO A 113 -5.50 -8.49 23.94
N ASP A 114 -6.29 -9.55 23.81
CA ASP A 114 -6.36 -10.65 24.79
C ASP A 114 -5.10 -11.54 24.77
N HIS A 115 -4.32 -11.49 23.69
CA HIS A 115 -3.08 -12.27 23.48
C HIS A 115 -1.84 -11.37 23.33
N TYR A 116 -1.90 -10.12 23.82
CA TYR A 116 -0.87 -9.12 23.57
C TYR A 116 0.53 -9.56 24.02
N SER A 117 0.66 -10.15 25.20
CA SER A 117 1.95 -10.64 25.73
C SER A 117 2.58 -11.72 24.84
N GLU A 118 1.76 -12.65 24.35
CA GLU A 118 2.17 -13.74 23.47
C GLU A 118 2.56 -13.19 22.10
N PHE A 119 1.74 -12.30 21.55
CA PHE A 119 2.01 -11.64 20.29
C PHE A 119 3.29 -10.80 20.35
N ARG A 120 3.49 -10.01 21.39
CA ARG A 120 4.71 -9.24 21.61
C ARG A 120 5.95 -10.13 21.65
N SER A 121 5.89 -11.25 22.36
CA SER A 121 6.97 -12.22 22.45
C SER A 121 7.25 -12.88 21.09
N TYR A 122 6.22 -13.19 20.32
CA TYR A 122 6.32 -13.72 18.98
C TYR A 122 6.99 -12.73 18.03
N VAL A 123 6.54 -11.47 17.98
CA VAL A 123 7.11 -10.41 17.14
C VAL A 123 8.57 -10.17 17.52
N ARG A 124 8.91 -10.12 18.81
CA ARG A 124 10.29 -9.96 19.29
C ARG A 124 11.22 -11.05 18.74
N LYS A 125 10.77 -12.31 18.70
CA LYS A 125 11.58 -13.39 18.11
C LYS A 125 11.81 -13.19 16.62
N LYS A 126 10.84 -12.61 15.90
CA LYS A 126 10.92 -12.38 14.46
C LYS A 126 11.75 -11.15 14.08
N THR A 127 11.84 -10.17 14.96
CA THR A 127 12.61 -8.93 14.73
C THR A 127 14.06 -9.00 15.22
N LYS A 128 14.44 -10.04 15.95
CA LYS A 128 15.76 -10.18 16.61
C LYS A 128 16.96 -9.93 15.67
N ASP A 129 16.88 -10.40 14.43
CA ASP A 129 17.93 -10.27 13.43
C ASP A 129 17.57 -9.25 12.34
N GLY A 130 16.60 -8.38 12.62
CA GLY A 130 16.01 -7.46 11.66
C GLY A 130 14.88 -8.10 10.85
N PHE A 131 13.69 -7.52 10.91
CA PHE A 131 12.54 -7.96 10.11
C PHE A 131 12.45 -7.12 8.85
N ARG A 132 12.68 -7.76 7.69
CA ARG A 132 12.63 -7.09 6.40
C ARG A 132 11.19 -7.01 5.89
N ILE A 133 10.81 -5.82 5.42
CA ILE A 133 9.49 -5.53 4.85
C ILE A 133 9.67 -4.98 3.44
N THR A 134 9.01 -5.57 2.47
CA THR A 134 9.01 -5.14 1.07
C THR A 134 8.18 -3.85 0.91
N LYS A 135 8.76 -2.87 0.20
CA LYS A 135 8.08 -1.65 -0.23
C LYS A 135 7.81 -1.74 -1.74
N ASP A 136 6.65 -2.28 -2.12
CA ASP A 136 6.22 -2.33 -3.53
C ASP A 136 5.38 -1.09 -3.85
N ALA A 137 6.05 0.03 -4.08
CA ALA A 137 5.43 1.32 -4.35
C ALA A 137 6.14 2.05 -5.48
N GLY A 138 5.46 3.01 -6.10
CA GLY A 138 6.04 3.81 -7.17
C GLY A 138 5.06 4.86 -7.69
N VAL A 139 5.39 5.41 -8.86
CA VAL A 139 4.59 6.45 -9.49
C VAL A 139 4.28 6.09 -10.93
N PHE A 140 3.06 6.40 -11.36
CA PHE A 140 2.73 6.54 -12.77
C PHE A 140 2.96 7.97 -13.22
N VAL A 141 3.52 8.12 -14.40
CA VAL A 141 3.66 9.40 -15.11
C VAL A 141 2.89 9.29 -16.41
N GLY A 142 1.73 9.96 -16.49
CA GLY A 142 0.91 10.07 -17.68
C GLY A 142 1.13 11.40 -18.40
N ARG A 143 1.06 11.41 -19.73
CA ARG A 143 1.16 12.61 -20.59
C ARG A 143 -0.06 12.70 -21.51
N ILE A 144 -0.41 13.90 -21.89
CA ILE A 144 -1.40 14.23 -22.93
C ILE A 144 -0.72 14.77 -24.17
#